data_74239b62ce00ee5fb45b96d08677b1ed
#
_entry.id   74239b62ce00ee5fb45b96d08677b1ed
#
_cell.length_a   1.000
_cell.length_b   1.000
_cell.length_c   1.000
_cell.angle_alpha   90.00
_cell.angle_beta   90.00
_cell.angle_gamma   90.00
#
_symmetry.space_group_name_H-M   'P 1'
#
loop_
_entity.id
_entity.type
_entity.pdbx_description
1 polymer ?
#
loop_
_entity_poly.entity_id
_entity_poly.type
_entity_poly.pdbx_seq_one_letter_code
_entity_poly.pdbx_strand_id
1 'polypeptide(L)'
;ENARETDDLPRQGVKKKPKAKRKPKKARPPHKPQRILRTVLSSMKHSHEFGAQIKREARRRRFFEAPRKAFVGDGLPSNWAIHTEHFRDFTPVLDFTHAVTYLFRAAQLCASEKEEAWSIYARWMTSTWRGQVSEVIGELRAHQQRLGLPPDDAADDDPREQLRLILGYLENNRGRMHYDQYRRAGLPTTSAWMESAVKEINYRVKGTEMFWNNPDGAESILQIRAAALSDDGRLPRFLARRPGCSLLRRPPRHLQAA
;
A
#
# COMPACT_ATOMS: atom_id res chain seq x y z
N GLU A 1 -45.45 62.04 -36.43
CA GLU A 1 -46.78 61.90 -35.74
C GLU A 1 -46.90 60.54 -35.11
N ASN A 2 -47.29 60.56 -33.85
CA ASN A 2 -47.55 59.43 -32.91
C ASN A 2 -46.36 58.88 -32.12
N ALA A 3 -46.05 59.64 -31.06
CA ALA A 3 -45.40 59.14 -29.85
C ALA A 3 -46.31 58.08 -29.18
N ARG A 4 -45.74 56.92 -28.86
CA ARG A 4 -46.32 55.99 -27.88
C ARG A 4 -45.52 56.09 -26.59
N GLU A 5 -46.16 56.72 -25.59
CA GLU A 5 -45.77 56.66 -24.19
C GLU A 5 -45.77 55.20 -23.76
N THR A 6 -44.63 54.74 -23.23
CA THR A 6 -44.55 53.43 -22.52
C THR A 6 -44.53 53.73 -21.03
N ASP A 7 -45.60 53.29 -20.39
CA ASP A 7 -45.92 53.35 -18.98
C ASP A 7 -44.87 52.62 -18.14
N ASP A 8 -44.10 53.34 -17.37
CA ASP A 8 -43.08 52.81 -16.43
C ASP A 8 -43.78 52.50 -15.07
N LEU A 9 -44.24 51.24 -14.90
CA LEU A 9 -44.71 50.78 -13.62
C LEU A 9 -43.51 50.31 -12.75
N PRO A 10 -43.39 50.77 -11.49
CA PRO A 10 -42.31 50.37 -10.61
C PRO A 10 -42.40 48.92 -10.19
N ARG A 11 -41.38 48.11 -10.53
CA ARG A 11 -41.27 46.71 -10.10
C ARG A 11 -41.09 46.65 -8.59
N GLN A 12 -42.12 46.12 -7.91
CA GLN A 12 -42.07 45.84 -6.48
C GLN A 12 -40.94 44.84 -6.17
N GLY A 13 -40.05 45.26 -5.29
CA GLY A 13 -38.88 44.45 -4.84
C GLY A 13 -39.33 43.19 -4.10
N VAL A 14 -39.07 42.05 -4.69
CA VAL A 14 -39.19 40.72 -4.05
C VAL A 14 -38.20 40.63 -2.90
N LYS A 15 -38.67 40.77 -1.65
CA LYS A 15 -37.88 40.55 -0.44
C LYS A 15 -37.35 39.10 -0.42
N LYS A 16 -36.05 38.90 -0.65
CA LYS A 16 -35.40 37.62 -0.48
C LYS A 16 -35.51 37.16 0.97
N LYS A 17 -36.19 36.02 1.18
CA LYS A 17 -36.24 35.38 2.50
C LYS A 17 -34.83 35.11 3.02
N PRO A 18 -34.50 35.37 4.29
CA PRO A 18 -33.18 35.12 4.85
C PRO A 18 -32.87 33.61 4.78
N LYS A 19 -31.74 33.23 4.15
CA LYS A 19 -31.27 31.85 4.13
C LYS A 19 -31.05 31.40 5.56
N ALA A 20 -31.80 30.38 6.02
CA ALA A 20 -31.60 29.77 7.31
C ALA A 20 -30.10 29.34 7.46
N LYS A 21 -29.45 29.81 8.51
CA LYS A 21 -28.04 29.42 8.83
C LYS A 21 -28.03 27.92 9.02
N ARG A 22 -27.42 27.19 8.07
CA ARG A 22 -27.13 25.74 8.20
C ARG A 22 -26.29 25.54 9.45
N LYS A 23 -26.83 24.81 10.44
CA LYS A 23 -26.05 24.39 11.62
C LYS A 23 -24.79 23.69 11.13
N PRO A 24 -23.59 23.99 11.70
CA PRO A 24 -22.36 23.31 11.30
C PRO A 24 -22.54 21.80 11.49
N LYS A 25 -22.36 21.02 10.42
CA LYS A 25 -22.38 19.57 10.50
C LYS A 25 -21.28 19.17 11.49
N LYS A 26 -21.64 18.49 12.59
CA LYS A 26 -20.66 17.90 13.52
C LYS A 26 -19.63 17.12 12.69
N ALA A 27 -18.36 17.48 12.82
CA ALA A 27 -17.27 16.77 12.15
C ALA A 27 -17.38 15.29 12.54
N ARG A 28 -17.46 14.40 11.55
CA ARG A 28 -17.41 12.97 11.83
C ARG A 28 -16.06 12.67 12.48
N PRO A 29 -16.02 11.88 13.56
CA PRO A 29 -14.75 11.49 14.16
C PRO A 29 -13.87 10.86 13.07
N PRO A 30 -12.54 11.08 13.09
CA PRO A 30 -11.64 10.51 12.10
C PRO A 30 -11.80 8.99 12.11
N HIS A 31 -12.07 8.42 10.93
CA HIS A 31 -12.19 6.98 10.77
C HIS A 31 -10.82 6.34 11.07
N LYS A 32 -10.73 5.60 12.18
CA LYS A 32 -9.56 4.77 12.49
C LYS A 32 -9.82 3.39 11.89
N PRO A 33 -9.08 2.97 10.85
CA PRO A 33 -9.22 1.64 10.31
C PRO A 33 -8.88 0.62 11.41
N GLN A 34 -9.78 -0.33 11.64
CA GLN A 34 -9.57 -1.43 12.57
C GLN A 34 -9.17 -2.67 11.79
N ARG A 35 -8.06 -3.29 12.20
CA ARG A 35 -7.70 -4.61 11.72
C ARG A 35 -8.63 -5.63 12.33
N ILE A 36 -9.46 -6.26 11.50
CA ILE A 36 -10.40 -7.32 11.95
C ILE A 36 -9.63 -8.62 12.16
N LEU A 37 -8.80 -8.99 11.20
CA LEU A 37 -8.07 -10.25 11.23
C LEU A 37 -6.87 -10.15 10.28
N ARG A 38 -5.70 -10.53 10.75
CA ARG A 38 -4.49 -10.66 9.96
C ARG A 38 -4.11 -12.13 9.83
N THR A 39 -3.75 -12.57 8.63
CA THR A 39 -2.97 -13.78 8.42
C THR A 39 -1.71 -13.44 7.66
N VAL A 40 -0.63 -14.08 8.05
CA VAL A 40 0.69 -13.88 7.47
C VAL A 40 1.12 -15.17 6.78
N LEU A 41 1.70 -15.02 5.60
CA LEU A 41 2.41 -16.06 4.87
C LEU A 41 3.82 -15.56 4.62
N SER A 42 4.78 -16.45 4.73
CA SER A 42 6.18 -16.18 4.42
C SER A 42 6.79 -17.46 3.90
N SER A 43 7.64 -17.38 2.88
CA SER A 43 8.28 -18.53 2.27
C SER A 43 9.53 -18.08 1.51
N MET A 44 10.48 -18.99 1.36
CA MET A 44 11.64 -18.84 0.47
C MET A 44 11.34 -19.30 -0.96
N LYS A 45 10.15 -19.78 -1.24
CA LYS A 45 9.73 -20.26 -2.56
C LYS A 45 9.67 -19.13 -3.58
N HIS A 46 9.85 -19.49 -4.84
CA HIS A 46 9.71 -18.54 -5.94
C HIS A 46 8.30 -17.94 -6.00
N SER A 47 8.18 -16.75 -6.59
CA SER A 47 6.95 -15.97 -6.64
C SER A 47 5.74 -16.74 -7.20
N HIS A 48 5.93 -17.59 -8.21
CA HIS A 48 4.86 -18.42 -8.78
C HIS A 48 4.26 -19.39 -7.74
N GLU A 49 5.11 -20.17 -7.05
CA GLU A 49 4.65 -21.10 -6.01
C GLU A 49 4.07 -20.38 -4.79
N PHE A 50 4.68 -19.25 -4.43
CA PHE A 50 4.21 -18.41 -3.34
C PHE A 50 2.87 -17.77 -3.67
N GLY A 51 2.65 -17.34 -4.92
CA GLY A 51 1.37 -16.83 -5.42
C GLY A 51 0.23 -17.84 -5.23
N ALA A 52 0.50 -19.13 -5.53
CA ALA A 52 -0.46 -20.21 -5.29
C ALA A 52 -0.77 -20.40 -3.79
N GLN A 53 0.21 -20.21 -2.90
CA GLN A 53 -0.02 -20.25 -1.44
C GLN A 53 -0.90 -19.08 -0.99
N ILE A 54 -0.62 -17.86 -1.47
CA ILE A 54 -1.43 -16.68 -1.17
C ILE A 54 -2.88 -16.89 -1.64
N LYS A 55 -3.08 -17.43 -2.85
CA LYS A 55 -4.42 -17.74 -3.38
C LYS A 55 -5.19 -18.71 -2.49
N ARG A 56 -4.54 -19.81 -2.04
CA ARG A 56 -5.17 -20.77 -1.13
C ARG A 56 -5.61 -20.11 0.18
N GLU A 57 -4.75 -19.28 0.77
CA GLU A 57 -5.07 -18.55 1.99
C GLU A 57 -6.21 -17.55 1.77
N ALA A 58 -6.19 -16.80 0.69
CA ALA A 58 -7.24 -15.84 0.35
C ALA A 58 -8.60 -16.54 0.16
N ARG A 59 -8.63 -17.73 -0.47
CA ARG A 59 -9.84 -18.57 -0.57
C ARG A 59 -10.31 -19.05 0.80
N ARG A 60 -9.41 -19.57 1.61
CA ARG A 60 -9.72 -19.99 2.98
C ARG A 60 -10.32 -18.87 3.81
N ARG A 61 -9.93 -17.63 3.54
CA ARG A 61 -10.42 -16.40 4.17
C ARG A 61 -11.64 -15.80 3.48
N ARG A 62 -12.13 -16.41 2.42
CA ARG A 62 -13.27 -15.94 1.63
C ARG A 62 -13.05 -14.54 1.04
N PHE A 63 -11.81 -14.15 0.77
CA PHE A 63 -11.51 -12.83 0.21
C PHE A 63 -12.07 -12.67 -1.20
N PHE A 64 -12.21 -13.76 -1.95
CA PHE A 64 -12.82 -13.73 -3.29
C PHE A 64 -14.30 -13.37 -3.26
N GLU A 65 -14.98 -13.59 -2.14
CA GLU A 65 -16.41 -13.27 -1.94
C GLU A 65 -16.61 -11.84 -1.41
N ALA A 66 -15.53 -11.15 -1.02
CA ALA A 66 -15.63 -9.79 -0.50
C ALA A 66 -16.08 -8.82 -1.59
N PRO A 67 -17.02 -7.90 -1.30
CA PRO A 67 -17.51 -6.94 -2.28
C PRO A 67 -16.46 -5.88 -2.64
N ARG A 68 -15.46 -5.65 -1.80
CA ARG A 68 -14.34 -4.75 -2.02
C ARG A 68 -13.03 -5.51 -1.80
N LYS A 69 -12.24 -5.61 -2.85
CA LYS A 69 -11.01 -6.40 -2.88
C LYS A 69 -9.87 -5.56 -3.46
N ALA A 70 -8.74 -5.52 -2.79
CA ALA A 70 -7.53 -4.89 -3.30
C ALA A 70 -6.34 -5.83 -3.16
N PHE A 71 -5.47 -5.77 -4.16
CA PHE A 71 -4.14 -6.36 -4.14
C PHE A 71 -3.12 -5.22 -4.08
N VAL A 72 -2.50 -5.02 -2.92
CA VAL A 72 -1.53 -3.94 -2.70
C VAL A 72 -0.13 -4.51 -2.85
N GLY A 73 0.68 -3.91 -3.69
CA GLY A 73 2.08 -4.32 -3.95
C GLY A 73 3.03 -3.14 -4.04
N ASP A 74 4.32 -3.40 -3.88
CA ASP A 74 5.41 -2.42 -3.89
C ASP A 74 5.90 -2.02 -5.30
N GLY A 75 5.29 -2.57 -6.34
CA GLY A 75 5.64 -2.27 -7.74
C GLY A 75 6.56 -3.29 -8.40
N LEU A 76 7.05 -4.31 -7.69
CA LEU A 76 7.85 -5.37 -8.29
C LEU A 76 7.05 -6.15 -9.36
N PRO A 77 7.65 -6.45 -10.53
CA PRO A 77 6.98 -7.22 -11.59
C PRO A 77 6.43 -8.56 -11.13
N SER A 78 7.13 -9.25 -10.21
CA SER A 78 6.69 -10.52 -9.63
C SER A 78 5.36 -10.41 -8.86
N ASN A 79 5.11 -9.30 -8.16
CA ASN A 79 3.84 -9.06 -7.48
C ASN A 79 2.70 -8.90 -8.50
N TRP A 80 2.96 -8.20 -9.59
CA TRP A 80 1.94 -8.02 -10.64
C TRP A 80 1.70 -9.30 -11.45
N ALA A 81 2.70 -10.17 -11.59
CA ALA A 81 2.52 -11.50 -12.16
C ALA A 81 1.56 -12.35 -11.27
N ILE A 82 1.77 -12.35 -9.94
CA ILE A 82 0.88 -13.01 -8.99
C ILE A 82 -0.55 -12.43 -9.07
N HIS A 83 -0.69 -11.09 -9.14
CA HIS A 83 -1.99 -10.45 -9.31
C HIS A 83 -2.67 -10.95 -10.59
N THR A 84 -1.97 -10.89 -11.73
CA THR A 84 -2.51 -11.27 -13.04
C THR A 84 -2.91 -12.74 -13.09
N GLU A 85 -2.13 -13.63 -12.46
CA GLU A 85 -2.42 -15.06 -12.49
C GLU A 85 -3.53 -15.47 -11.51
N HIS A 86 -3.55 -14.85 -10.32
CA HIS A 86 -4.37 -15.36 -9.22
C HIS A 86 -5.44 -14.41 -8.69
N PHE A 87 -5.34 -13.09 -8.95
CA PHE A 87 -6.14 -12.05 -8.30
C PHE A 87 -6.69 -11.01 -9.28
N ARG A 88 -7.01 -11.40 -10.52
CA ARG A 88 -7.46 -10.48 -11.59
C ARG A 88 -8.67 -9.63 -11.22
N ASP A 89 -9.55 -10.15 -10.37
CA ASP A 89 -10.76 -9.48 -9.88
C ASP A 89 -10.53 -8.61 -8.63
N PHE A 90 -9.28 -8.52 -8.16
CA PHE A 90 -8.88 -7.60 -7.11
C PHE A 90 -8.34 -6.30 -7.75
N THR A 91 -8.72 -5.16 -7.20
CA THR A 91 -8.18 -3.87 -7.65
C THR A 91 -6.68 -3.82 -7.35
N PRO A 92 -5.82 -3.69 -8.39
CA PRO A 92 -4.38 -3.55 -8.16
C PRO A 92 -4.07 -2.14 -7.65
N VAL A 93 -3.33 -2.07 -6.55
CA VAL A 93 -2.95 -0.81 -5.90
C VAL A 93 -1.44 -0.81 -5.69
N LEU A 94 -0.74 0.16 -6.28
CA LEU A 94 0.64 0.42 -5.90
C LEU A 94 0.67 0.98 -4.49
N ASP A 95 1.52 0.43 -3.63
CA ASP A 95 1.70 0.96 -2.27
C ASP A 95 2.10 2.44 -2.31
N PHE A 96 1.29 3.29 -1.67
CA PHE A 96 1.53 4.72 -1.63
C PHE A 96 2.85 5.09 -0.96
N THR A 97 3.25 4.36 0.09
CA THR A 97 4.51 4.61 0.80
C THR A 97 5.71 4.36 -0.11
N HIS A 98 5.67 3.29 -0.92
CA HIS A 98 6.71 3.03 -1.92
C HIS A 98 6.72 4.09 -3.01
N ALA A 99 5.54 4.46 -3.55
CA ALA A 99 5.45 5.50 -4.57
C ALA A 99 6.07 6.82 -4.10
N VAL A 100 5.74 7.29 -2.89
CA VAL A 100 6.29 8.57 -2.37
C VAL A 100 7.77 8.49 -2.04
N THR A 101 8.32 7.32 -1.76
CA THR A 101 9.78 7.13 -1.61
C THR A 101 10.51 7.41 -2.92
N TYR A 102 9.97 6.93 -4.04
CA TYR A 102 10.51 7.24 -5.37
C TYR A 102 10.36 8.73 -5.72
N LEU A 103 9.22 9.33 -5.38
CA LEU A 103 9.01 10.78 -5.57
C LEU A 103 9.99 11.62 -4.76
N PHE A 104 10.30 11.22 -3.53
CA PHE A 104 11.28 11.91 -2.69
C PHE A 104 12.68 11.85 -3.30
N ARG A 105 13.11 10.65 -3.74
CA ARG A 105 14.39 10.49 -4.44
C ARG A 105 14.46 11.33 -5.71
N ALA A 106 13.39 11.33 -6.52
CA ALA A 106 13.32 12.16 -7.72
C ALA A 106 13.40 13.67 -7.40
N ALA A 107 12.73 14.13 -6.36
CA ALA A 107 12.78 15.53 -5.95
C ALA A 107 14.20 15.96 -5.55
N GLN A 108 14.95 15.07 -4.89
CA GLN A 108 16.36 15.32 -4.55
C GLN A 108 17.25 15.42 -5.80
N LEU A 109 16.94 14.70 -6.87
CA LEU A 109 17.69 14.76 -8.14
C LEU A 109 17.33 16.00 -8.97
N CYS A 110 16.15 16.57 -8.74
CA CYS A 110 15.62 17.71 -9.49
C CYS A 110 15.92 19.09 -8.86
N ALA A 111 16.36 19.10 -7.61
CA ALA A 111 16.59 20.31 -6.82
C ALA A 111 18.07 20.50 -6.49
N SER A 112 18.48 21.76 -6.35
CA SER A 112 19.83 22.11 -5.90
C SER A 112 19.95 22.19 -4.38
N GLU A 113 18.84 22.53 -3.69
CA GLU A 113 18.79 22.73 -2.25
C GLU A 113 17.75 21.82 -1.59
N LYS A 114 17.97 21.51 -0.31
CA LYS A 114 17.10 20.60 0.46
C LYS A 114 15.67 21.14 0.61
N GLU A 115 15.53 22.43 0.81
CA GLU A 115 14.25 23.14 0.96
C GLU A 115 13.44 23.08 -0.34
N GLU A 116 14.12 23.26 -1.48
CA GLU A 116 13.51 23.11 -2.80
C GLU A 116 13.07 21.67 -3.04
N ALA A 117 13.94 20.69 -2.76
CA ALA A 117 13.61 19.26 -2.87
C ALA A 117 12.38 18.90 -2.04
N TRP A 118 12.29 19.40 -0.82
CA TRP A 118 11.14 19.17 0.05
C TRP A 118 9.86 19.80 -0.52
N SER A 119 9.94 21.01 -1.05
CA SER A 119 8.80 21.69 -1.68
C SER A 119 8.28 20.94 -2.89
N ILE A 120 9.18 20.49 -3.77
CA ILE A 120 8.85 19.67 -4.95
C ILE A 120 8.20 18.36 -4.50
N TYR A 121 8.81 17.66 -3.55
CA TYR A 121 8.28 16.40 -3.02
C TYR A 121 6.88 16.56 -2.43
N ALA A 122 6.66 17.55 -1.57
CA ALA A 122 5.36 17.80 -0.94
C ALA A 122 4.26 18.07 -1.98
N ARG A 123 4.59 18.81 -3.04
CA ARG A 123 3.68 19.08 -4.15
C ARG A 123 3.38 17.79 -4.93
N TRP A 124 4.39 17.02 -5.34
CA TRP A 124 4.21 15.77 -6.09
C TRP A 124 3.48 14.71 -5.29
N MET A 125 3.80 14.55 -4.01
CA MET A 125 3.06 13.67 -3.11
C MET A 125 1.58 14.04 -3.05
N THR A 126 1.28 15.33 -2.93
CA THR A 126 -0.10 15.83 -2.87
C THR A 126 -0.84 15.60 -4.18
N SER A 127 -0.21 15.87 -5.34
CA SER A 127 -0.79 15.62 -6.67
C SER A 127 -1.05 14.12 -6.86
N THR A 128 -0.08 13.27 -6.51
CA THR A 128 -0.23 11.81 -6.59
C THR A 128 -1.38 11.32 -5.70
N TRP A 129 -1.48 11.82 -4.47
CA TRP A 129 -2.59 11.50 -3.55
C TRP A 129 -3.96 11.90 -4.09
N ARG A 130 -4.01 12.94 -4.91
CA ARG A 130 -5.23 13.42 -5.60
C ARG A 130 -5.53 12.68 -6.90
N GLY A 131 -4.72 11.69 -7.29
CA GLY A 131 -4.88 10.93 -8.53
C GLY A 131 -4.28 11.60 -9.76
N GLN A 132 -3.47 12.64 -9.59
CA GLN A 132 -2.86 13.43 -10.65
C GLN A 132 -1.41 12.97 -10.95
N VAL A 133 -1.12 11.70 -10.82
CA VAL A 133 0.24 11.17 -11.06
C VAL A 133 0.75 11.42 -12.48
N SER A 134 -0.14 11.53 -13.47
CA SER A 134 0.25 11.84 -14.85
C SER A 134 0.89 13.22 -15.00
N GLU A 135 0.48 14.21 -14.20
CA GLU A 135 1.10 15.54 -14.16
C GLU A 135 2.52 15.44 -13.59
N VAL A 136 2.67 14.69 -12.50
CA VAL A 136 3.99 14.43 -11.87
C VAL A 136 4.95 13.74 -12.85
N ILE A 137 4.48 12.72 -13.56
CA ILE A 137 5.27 12.04 -14.60
C ILE A 137 5.67 13.02 -15.71
N GLY A 138 4.77 13.91 -16.13
CA GLY A 138 5.05 14.95 -17.11
C GLY A 138 6.16 15.92 -16.68
N GLU A 139 6.13 16.37 -15.41
CA GLU A 139 7.19 17.23 -14.85
C GLU A 139 8.53 16.48 -14.76
N LEU A 140 8.53 15.23 -14.34
CA LEU A 140 9.74 14.39 -14.29
C LEU A 140 10.37 14.17 -15.67
N ARG A 141 9.55 13.94 -16.71
CA ARG A 141 10.02 13.85 -18.09
C ARG A 141 10.71 15.15 -18.54
N ALA A 142 10.13 16.30 -18.21
CA ALA A 142 10.74 17.59 -18.51
C ALA A 142 12.07 17.80 -17.78
N HIS A 143 12.18 17.31 -16.53
CA HIS A 143 13.47 17.30 -15.81
C HIS A 143 14.49 16.37 -16.48
N GLN A 144 14.11 15.18 -16.87
CA GLN A 144 15.00 14.25 -17.56
C GLN A 144 15.48 14.80 -18.90
N GLN A 145 14.63 15.46 -19.66
CA GLN A 145 15.02 16.09 -20.92
C GLN A 145 16.08 17.18 -20.71
N ARG A 146 15.99 17.97 -19.63
CA ARG A 146 16.99 19.01 -19.29
C ARG A 146 18.30 18.40 -18.79
N LEU A 147 18.24 17.33 -18.02
CA LEU A 147 19.40 16.63 -17.47
C LEU A 147 20.14 15.81 -18.54
N GLY A 148 19.43 15.40 -19.59
CA GLY A 148 19.90 14.50 -20.63
C GLY A 148 19.67 13.02 -20.29
N LEU A 149 19.89 12.17 -21.30
CA LEU A 149 19.88 10.72 -21.10
C LEU A 149 21.18 10.23 -20.49
N PRO A 150 21.17 9.17 -19.66
CA PRO A 150 22.40 8.57 -19.17
C PRO A 150 23.18 7.96 -20.34
N PRO A 151 24.51 7.93 -20.29
CA PRO A 151 25.33 7.14 -21.22
C PRO A 151 25.14 5.64 -20.99
N ASP A 152 25.48 4.81 -21.98
CA ASP A 152 25.28 3.36 -21.92
C ASP A 152 26.04 2.68 -20.78
N ASP A 153 27.14 3.29 -20.34
CA ASP A 153 28.02 2.85 -19.24
C ASP A 153 27.78 3.65 -17.95
N ALA A 154 26.62 4.30 -17.79
CA ALA A 154 26.33 5.09 -16.61
C ALA A 154 26.44 4.23 -15.34
N ALA A 155 27.09 4.79 -14.32
CA ALA A 155 27.11 4.18 -13.00
C ALA A 155 25.71 4.21 -12.34
N ASP A 156 25.46 3.27 -11.44
CA ASP A 156 24.15 3.16 -10.74
C ASP A 156 23.78 4.43 -9.94
N ASP A 157 24.77 5.23 -9.55
CA ASP A 157 24.59 6.49 -8.83
C ASP A 157 24.53 7.73 -9.75
N ASP A 158 24.64 7.56 -11.09
CA ASP A 158 24.45 8.66 -12.04
C ASP A 158 23.03 9.25 -11.90
N PRO A 159 22.90 10.57 -11.64
CA PRO A 159 21.58 11.19 -11.46
C PRO A 159 20.63 10.99 -12.64
N ARG A 160 21.16 10.93 -13.88
CA ARG A 160 20.36 10.70 -15.10
C ARG A 160 19.81 9.27 -15.12
N GLU A 161 20.63 8.30 -14.75
CA GLU A 161 20.20 6.89 -14.67
C GLU A 161 19.18 6.69 -13.55
N GLN A 162 19.42 7.25 -12.37
CA GLN A 162 18.48 7.19 -11.27
C GLN A 162 17.14 7.81 -11.64
N LEU A 163 17.13 8.98 -12.29
CA LEU A 163 15.89 9.62 -12.72
C LEU A 163 15.16 8.80 -13.79
N ARG A 164 15.88 8.20 -14.74
CA ARG A 164 15.34 7.30 -15.75
C ARG A 164 14.66 6.08 -15.13
N LEU A 165 15.31 5.44 -14.15
CA LEU A 165 14.74 4.30 -13.43
C LEU A 165 13.50 4.67 -12.63
N ILE A 166 13.51 5.80 -11.94
CA ILE A 166 12.34 6.29 -11.18
C ILE A 166 11.18 6.59 -12.13
N LEU A 167 11.45 7.26 -13.23
CA LEU A 167 10.43 7.59 -14.23
C LEU A 167 9.81 6.30 -14.81
N GLY A 168 10.63 5.33 -15.20
CA GLY A 168 10.17 4.02 -15.69
C GLY A 168 9.31 3.28 -14.66
N TYR A 169 9.69 3.32 -13.38
CA TYR A 169 8.91 2.73 -12.30
C TYR A 169 7.51 3.38 -12.18
N LEU A 170 7.45 4.71 -12.19
CA LEU A 170 6.18 5.43 -12.07
C LEU A 170 5.28 5.22 -13.31
N GLU A 171 5.85 5.22 -14.50
CA GLU A 171 5.13 4.96 -15.75
C GLU A 171 4.54 3.56 -15.79
N ASN A 172 5.34 2.55 -15.46
CA ASN A 172 4.93 1.15 -15.43
C ASN A 172 3.82 0.88 -14.41
N ASN A 173 3.75 1.68 -13.35
CA ASN A 173 2.76 1.54 -12.29
C ASN A 173 1.63 2.58 -12.35
N ARG A 174 1.62 3.52 -13.32
CA ARG A 174 0.64 4.62 -13.41
C ARG A 174 -0.81 4.16 -13.28
N GLY A 175 -1.17 3.07 -13.96
CA GLY A 175 -2.52 2.49 -13.91
C GLY A 175 -2.93 1.89 -12.56
N ARG A 176 -2.02 1.88 -11.57
CA ARG A 176 -2.25 1.36 -10.21
C ARG A 176 -2.12 2.44 -9.13
N MET A 177 -2.18 3.72 -9.54
CA MET A 177 -1.95 4.89 -8.67
C MET A 177 -3.18 5.82 -8.59
N HIS A 178 -4.38 5.28 -8.75
CA HIS A 178 -5.66 6.03 -8.64
C HIS A 178 -6.09 6.21 -7.19
N TYR A 179 -5.23 6.80 -6.35
CA TYR A 179 -5.44 6.85 -4.89
C TYR A 179 -6.70 7.61 -4.46
N ASP A 180 -7.13 8.61 -5.22
CA ASP A 180 -8.38 9.32 -5.00
C ASP A 180 -9.60 8.42 -5.16
N GLN A 181 -9.59 7.54 -6.18
CA GLN A 181 -10.65 6.57 -6.44
C GLN A 181 -10.63 5.45 -5.39
N TYR A 182 -9.45 4.93 -5.04
CA TYR A 182 -9.31 3.89 -4.02
C TYR A 182 -9.84 4.34 -2.67
N ARG A 183 -9.52 5.57 -2.25
CA ARG A 183 -10.05 6.15 -1.01
C ARG A 183 -11.56 6.33 -1.04
N ARG A 184 -12.13 6.80 -2.16
CA ARG A 184 -13.59 6.91 -2.32
C ARG A 184 -14.27 5.55 -2.26
N ALA A 185 -13.64 4.52 -2.79
CA ALA A 185 -14.11 3.14 -2.75
C ALA A 185 -13.87 2.45 -1.39
N GLY A 186 -13.15 3.08 -0.46
CA GLY A 186 -12.79 2.51 0.85
C GLY A 186 -11.78 1.36 0.73
N LEU A 187 -10.94 1.37 -0.30
CA LEU A 187 -9.85 0.43 -0.48
C LEU A 187 -8.58 0.90 0.24
N PRO A 188 -7.72 -0.02 0.67
CA PRO A 188 -6.42 0.31 1.24
C PRO A 188 -5.51 0.94 0.17
N THR A 189 -4.70 1.91 0.57
CA THR A 189 -3.73 2.59 -0.31
C THR A 189 -2.29 2.30 0.08
N THR A 190 -2.06 1.61 1.19
CA THR A 190 -0.72 1.30 1.70
C THR A 190 -0.66 -0.08 2.32
N SER A 191 0.52 -0.69 2.26
CA SER A 191 0.88 -1.95 2.90
C SER A 191 1.67 -1.76 4.21
N ALA A 192 1.56 -0.61 4.88
CA ALA A 192 2.32 -0.30 6.11
C ALA A 192 2.24 -1.40 7.18
N TRP A 193 1.13 -2.14 7.25
CA TRP A 193 0.97 -3.31 8.11
C TRP A 193 1.90 -4.48 7.72
N MET A 194 2.24 -4.58 6.43
CA MET A 194 3.19 -5.60 5.94
C MET A 194 4.61 -5.27 6.35
N GLU A 195 5.03 -4.01 6.31
CA GLU A 195 6.38 -3.62 6.72
C GLU A 195 6.66 -4.01 8.17
N SER A 196 5.69 -3.81 9.07
CA SER A 196 5.79 -4.27 10.46
C SER A 196 5.94 -5.79 10.55
N ALA A 197 5.14 -6.55 9.79
CA ALA A 197 5.22 -8.02 9.77
C ALA A 197 6.56 -8.51 9.19
N VAL A 198 7.06 -7.85 8.14
CA VAL A 198 8.37 -8.16 7.54
C VAL A 198 9.50 -7.91 8.55
N LYS A 199 9.47 -6.80 9.27
CA LYS A 199 10.44 -6.52 10.35
C LYS A 199 10.39 -7.59 11.44
N GLU A 200 9.20 -7.97 11.89
CA GLU A 200 9.02 -9.00 12.91
C GLU A 200 9.52 -10.39 12.46
N ILE A 201 9.33 -10.74 11.18
CA ILE A 201 9.87 -11.98 10.60
C ILE A 201 11.40 -11.89 10.49
N ASN A 202 11.90 -10.81 9.87
CA ASN A 202 13.31 -10.65 9.56
C ASN A 202 14.18 -10.60 10.83
N TYR A 203 13.69 -10.03 11.91
CA TYR A 203 14.38 -10.00 13.20
C TYR A 203 14.81 -11.40 13.67
N ARG A 204 14.09 -12.44 13.31
CA ARG A 204 14.37 -13.83 13.72
C ARG A 204 14.95 -14.71 12.60
N VAL A 205 15.05 -14.18 11.38
CA VAL A 205 15.47 -14.97 10.22
C VAL A 205 16.69 -14.36 9.54
N LYS A 206 16.80 -13.02 9.53
CA LYS A 206 17.89 -12.28 8.86
C LYS A 206 18.71 -11.44 9.85
N GLY A 207 18.70 -11.77 11.14
CA GLY A 207 19.58 -11.11 12.11
C GLY A 207 21.05 -11.37 11.75
N THR A 208 21.94 -10.40 12.08
CA THR A 208 23.38 -10.47 11.77
C THR A 208 24.07 -11.72 12.34
N GLU A 209 23.49 -12.32 13.38
CA GLU A 209 23.98 -13.53 14.05
C GLU A 209 23.23 -14.81 13.59
N MET A 210 22.27 -14.68 12.64
CA MET A 210 21.50 -15.81 12.13
C MET A 210 22.18 -16.39 10.92
N PHE A 211 22.69 -17.61 11.07
CA PHE A 211 23.34 -18.37 10.00
C PHE A 211 22.52 -19.61 9.66
N TRP A 212 22.15 -19.76 8.42
CA TRP A 212 21.36 -20.87 7.93
C TRP A 212 22.18 -21.79 7.02
N ASN A 213 22.65 -22.91 7.57
CA ASN A 213 23.35 -23.93 6.80
C ASN A 213 22.41 -24.73 5.88
N ASN A 214 21.10 -24.69 6.16
CA ASN A 214 20.10 -25.43 5.43
C ASN A 214 18.90 -24.53 5.11
N PRO A 215 18.58 -24.29 3.81
CA PRO A 215 17.40 -23.53 3.40
C PRO A 215 16.07 -24.07 3.96
N ASP A 216 15.92 -25.39 4.10
CA ASP A 216 14.70 -26.01 4.65
C ASP A 216 14.49 -25.67 6.13
N GLY A 217 15.58 -25.49 6.87
CA GLY A 217 15.53 -25.00 8.25
C GLY A 217 14.99 -23.54 8.31
N ALA A 218 15.49 -22.68 7.42
CA ALA A 218 14.99 -21.32 7.31
C ALA A 218 13.52 -21.26 6.90
N GLU A 219 13.10 -22.06 5.91
CA GLU A 219 11.69 -22.17 5.51
C GLU A 219 10.79 -22.60 6.69
N SER A 220 11.21 -23.59 7.47
CA SER A 220 10.45 -24.05 8.65
C SER A 220 10.27 -22.93 9.69
N ILE A 221 11.29 -22.15 9.97
CA ILE A 221 11.21 -21.00 10.88
C ILE A 221 10.33 -19.89 10.30
N LEU A 222 10.41 -19.59 9.00
CA LEU A 222 9.51 -18.66 8.34
C LEU A 222 8.05 -19.05 8.51
N GLN A 223 7.72 -20.33 8.31
CA GLN A 223 6.36 -20.85 8.47
C GLN A 223 5.86 -20.72 9.91
N ILE A 224 6.69 -21.07 10.91
CA ILE A 224 6.35 -20.92 12.32
C ILE A 224 6.15 -19.45 12.69
N ARG A 225 7.03 -18.55 12.23
CA ARG A 225 6.90 -17.11 12.47
C ARG A 225 5.64 -16.54 11.83
N ALA A 226 5.35 -16.90 10.58
CA ALA A 226 4.14 -16.50 9.90
C ALA A 226 2.87 -16.98 10.64
N ALA A 227 2.89 -18.23 11.13
CA ALA A 227 1.79 -18.77 11.94
C ALA A 227 1.63 -18.04 13.28
N ALA A 228 2.72 -17.71 13.96
CA ALA A 228 2.71 -16.94 15.21
C ALA A 228 2.18 -15.51 15.05
N LEU A 229 2.44 -14.88 13.90
CA LEU A 229 1.99 -13.53 13.58
C LEU A 229 0.55 -13.48 13.04
N SER A 230 -0.07 -14.64 12.81
CA SER A 230 -1.45 -14.74 12.34
C SER A 230 -2.43 -14.71 13.50
N ASP A 231 -3.50 -13.90 13.36
CA ASP A 231 -4.50 -13.68 14.43
C ASP A 231 -5.53 -14.84 14.53
N ASP A 232 -5.42 -15.89 13.72
CA ASP A 232 -6.41 -16.96 13.62
C ASP A 232 -6.16 -18.18 14.54
N GLY A 233 -5.17 -18.10 15.42
CA GLY A 233 -4.86 -19.16 16.37
C GLY A 233 -4.31 -20.44 15.73
N ARG A 234 -3.79 -20.40 14.49
CA ARG A 234 -3.27 -21.57 13.76
C ARG A 234 -2.10 -22.24 14.48
N LEU A 235 -1.19 -21.47 15.06
CA LEU A 235 -0.03 -22.02 15.77
C LEU A 235 -0.43 -22.78 17.04
N PRO A 236 -1.22 -22.24 17.98
CA PRO A 236 -1.69 -23.00 19.14
C PRO A 236 -2.43 -24.28 18.75
N ARG A 237 -3.29 -24.24 17.72
CA ARG A 237 -3.99 -25.44 17.25
C ARG A 237 -3.06 -26.51 16.67
N PHE A 238 -2.02 -26.08 15.95
CA PHE A 238 -1.00 -26.99 15.43
C PHE A 238 -0.23 -27.66 16.56
N LEU A 239 0.23 -26.88 17.54
CA LEU A 239 0.97 -27.39 18.70
C LEU A 239 0.13 -28.36 19.54
N ALA A 240 -1.14 -28.06 19.77
CA ALA A 240 -2.06 -28.93 20.52
C ALA A 240 -2.31 -30.30 19.85
N ARG A 241 -2.20 -30.37 18.51
CA ARG A 241 -2.39 -31.60 17.74
C ARG A 241 -1.11 -32.40 17.53
N ARG A 242 0.05 -31.84 17.88
CA ARG A 242 1.34 -32.46 17.61
C ARG A 242 1.51 -33.69 18.49
N PRO A 243 1.76 -34.89 17.91
CA PRO A 243 2.06 -36.08 18.70
C PRO A 243 3.37 -35.91 19.46
N GLY A 244 3.42 -36.36 20.71
CA GLY A 244 4.65 -36.40 21.49
C GLY A 244 4.96 -35.14 22.33
N CYS A 245 4.02 -34.17 22.49
CA CYS A 245 4.18 -33.08 23.46
C CYS A 245 4.00 -33.63 24.90
N SER A 246 5.08 -34.13 25.50
CA SER A 246 5.09 -34.71 26.86
C SER A 246 4.73 -33.68 27.93
N LEU A 247 4.88 -32.38 27.66
CA LEU A 247 4.55 -31.30 28.58
C LEU A 247 3.05 -31.16 28.87
N LEU A 248 2.19 -31.57 27.94
CA LEU A 248 0.74 -31.54 28.11
C LEU A 248 0.15 -32.85 28.65
N ARG A 249 0.95 -33.92 28.74
CA ARG A 249 0.47 -35.26 29.14
C ARG A 249 0.83 -35.67 30.56
N ARG A 250 1.64 -34.90 31.27
CA ARG A 250 1.96 -35.20 32.67
C ARG A 250 1.32 -34.13 33.55
N PRO A 251 0.27 -34.49 34.33
CA PRO A 251 -0.12 -33.64 35.44
C PRO A 251 1.09 -33.44 36.37
N PRO A 252 1.23 -32.29 37.00
CA PRO A 252 2.33 -32.01 37.94
C PRO A 252 2.39 -33.11 38.97
N ARG A 253 3.58 -33.64 39.26
CA ARG A 253 3.77 -34.80 40.19
C ARG A 253 3.19 -34.57 41.60
N HIS A 254 2.97 -33.35 42.01
CA HIS A 254 2.39 -32.98 43.30
C HIS A 254 0.85 -33.11 43.36
N LEU A 255 0.17 -33.41 42.26
CA LEU A 255 -1.28 -33.74 42.28
C LEU A 255 -1.56 -35.22 42.25
N GLN A 256 -0.56 -36.10 42.30
CA GLN A 256 -0.71 -37.55 42.33
C GLN A 256 -0.59 -38.19 43.75
N ALA A 257 -0.46 -37.34 44.79
CA ALA A 257 -0.39 -37.78 46.16
C ALA A 257 -1.52 -37.14 46.97
N ALA A 258 -2.74 -37.68 46.81
CA ALA A 258 -3.85 -37.56 47.76
C ALA A 258 -4.82 -38.74 47.52
#